data_0ded0654509ee6230236dd6777457e38
#
_entry.id   0ded0654509ee6230236dd6777457e38
#
_cell.length_a   1.000
_cell.length_b   1.000
_cell.length_c   1.000
_cell.angle_alpha   90.00
_cell.angle_beta   90.00
_cell.angle_gamma   90.00
#
_symmetry.space_group_name_H-M   'P 1'
#
loop_
_entity.id
_entity.type
_entity.pdbx_description
1 polymer ?
#
loop_
_entity_poly.entity_id
_entity_poly.type
_entity_poly.pdbx_seq_one_letter_code
_entity_poly.pdbx_strand_id
1 'polypeptide(L)'
;MKILQNKQLVKQTLILWSAFLILACQTGETPSASVDSMSYLLPESSLNSIESHLDHAGIIEALDEESMKRGGRTYNYNCINCHGNMEVEGSIPLATKFWQDTLKVGTDPYSMYQTVTRGYGSMPPQMHLTPRERYDVIHYIRQNFIKEENPEEFSSVSRTYLSGLPKGDSLGPATKPYHPWSDMDYGNFFINTYELVDAETGPERYHSPGPSPFPDEDYSANNFAYKGIAVRLDPGKGGIAEGNAWMIFDHDLMRVAGGWTGEGFIDWDAILLNDRHETYPRTVGKLHFETPVGPAWANPATGSFKDPRFRARDGRQFGPLPKAWANYRGLYHHGDKIIISYAVGQSEILEYLSQEESDGQIVFTRELNISKASSRLKMRIAPAKYQVAMSGSGASLSQEAGFWILQGEDIAKANIKLFISEPGFAQIRSVAENAAPPQDLSVFTQGGPAHYPQEIESVVTVGNDDNAFAIDQLTPPFDNPWKCRMKLSGIDFFEDANLAAACATDGDIWLISGLTSPTNTLTWRRIG
;
A
#
# COMPACT_ATOMS: atom_id res chain seq x y z
N MET A 1 -79.63 -23.95 -7.62
CA MET A 1 -79.20 -25.30 -7.25
C MET A 1 -77.83 -25.69 -7.90
N LYS A 2 -77.04 -24.73 -8.45
CA LYS A 2 -75.75 -24.97 -9.04
C LYS A 2 -74.58 -24.36 -8.23
N ILE A 3 -74.80 -23.66 -7.15
CA ILE A 3 -73.77 -22.98 -6.35
C ILE A 3 -73.37 -23.82 -5.11
N LEU A 4 -74.12 -24.81 -4.72
CA LEU A 4 -73.80 -25.64 -3.55
C LEU A 4 -72.96 -26.87 -3.87
N GLN A 5 -72.89 -27.32 -5.13
CA GLN A 5 -71.98 -28.41 -5.53
C GLN A 5 -70.53 -28.01 -5.66
N ASN A 6 -70.27 -26.74 -5.97
CA ASN A 6 -68.89 -26.27 -6.08
C ASN A 6 -68.16 -26.06 -4.74
N LYS A 7 -68.92 -25.88 -3.63
CA LYS A 7 -68.31 -25.71 -2.29
C LYS A 7 -67.82 -27.02 -1.66
N GLN A 8 -68.40 -28.15 -2.06
CA GLN A 8 -67.95 -29.45 -1.59
C GLN A 8 -66.77 -29.99 -2.31
N LEU A 9 -66.61 -29.69 -3.62
CA LEU A 9 -65.47 -30.08 -4.39
C LEU A 9 -64.22 -29.27 -3.96
N VAL A 10 -64.36 -27.98 -3.68
CA VAL A 10 -63.25 -27.11 -3.21
C VAL A 10 -62.78 -27.50 -1.81
N LYS A 11 -63.71 -27.98 -0.91
CA LYS A 11 -63.30 -28.46 0.41
C LYS A 11 -62.57 -29.80 0.36
N GLN A 12 -62.92 -30.71 -0.55
CA GLN A 12 -62.23 -31.98 -0.68
C GLN A 12 -60.85 -31.81 -1.35
N THR A 13 -60.70 -30.87 -2.29
CA THR A 13 -59.41 -30.57 -2.91
C THR A 13 -58.48 -29.85 -1.93
N LEU A 14 -58.98 -28.97 -1.07
CA LEU A 14 -58.17 -28.30 -0.03
C LEU A 14 -57.73 -29.27 1.08
N ILE A 15 -58.52 -30.27 1.44
CA ILE A 15 -58.13 -31.28 2.45
C ILE A 15 -57.11 -32.26 1.87
N LEU A 16 -57.18 -32.59 0.59
CA LEU A 16 -56.16 -33.40 -0.08
C LEU A 16 -54.82 -32.65 -0.28
N TRP A 17 -54.85 -31.34 -0.52
CA TRP A 17 -53.64 -30.53 -0.59
C TRP A 17 -53.00 -30.28 0.78
N SER A 18 -53.80 -30.12 1.84
CA SER A 18 -53.24 -30.00 3.20
C SER A 18 -52.68 -31.32 3.72
N ALA A 19 -53.25 -32.48 3.33
CA ALA A 19 -52.67 -33.78 3.65
C ALA A 19 -51.38 -34.07 2.90
N PHE A 20 -51.25 -33.59 1.65
CA PHE A 20 -50.00 -33.72 0.89
C PHE A 20 -48.88 -32.80 1.42
N LEU A 21 -49.21 -31.60 1.93
CA LEU A 21 -48.26 -30.70 2.58
C LEU A 21 -47.77 -31.22 3.95
N ILE A 22 -48.61 -31.97 4.68
CA ILE A 22 -48.22 -32.56 5.97
C ILE A 22 -47.38 -33.84 5.78
N LEU A 23 -47.57 -34.61 4.68
CA LEU A 23 -46.72 -35.75 4.39
C LEU A 23 -45.34 -35.35 3.77
N ALA A 24 -45.24 -34.17 3.15
CA ALA A 24 -43.99 -33.65 2.65
C ALA A 24 -43.06 -33.10 3.75
N CYS A 25 -43.58 -32.86 4.96
CA CYS A 25 -42.78 -32.42 6.11
C CYS A 25 -42.30 -33.55 7.03
N GLN A 26 -42.53 -34.83 6.71
CA GLN A 26 -42.16 -35.95 7.59
C GLN A 26 -41.13 -36.95 7.02
N THR A 27 -40.53 -36.68 5.87
CA THR A 27 -39.40 -37.49 5.37
C THR A 27 -38.27 -36.63 4.82
N GLY A 28 -37.98 -35.55 5.49
CA GLY A 28 -36.76 -34.84 5.34
C GLY A 28 -35.92 -35.08 6.60
N GLU A 29 -35.20 -36.20 6.68
CA GLU A 29 -33.92 -36.16 7.32
C GLU A 29 -33.18 -35.04 6.58
N THR A 30 -33.08 -33.85 7.21
CA THR A 30 -32.02 -32.94 6.84
C THR A 30 -30.76 -33.78 6.87
N PRO A 31 -30.04 -33.94 5.73
CA PRO A 31 -28.69 -34.46 5.83
C PRO A 31 -28.03 -33.51 6.84
N SER A 32 -27.67 -34.05 8.01
CA SER A 32 -26.65 -33.38 8.78
C SER A 32 -25.50 -33.27 7.80
N ALA A 33 -25.29 -32.07 7.26
CA ALA A 33 -24.08 -31.80 6.51
C ALA A 33 -22.97 -32.23 7.44
N SER A 34 -22.37 -33.39 7.14
CA SER A 34 -21.18 -33.83 7.83
C SER A 34 -20.20 -32.67 7.72
N VAL A 35 -19.52 -32.33 8.79
CA VAL A 35 -18.50 -31.27 8.84
C VAL A 35 -17.46 -31.43 7.72
N ASP A 36 -17.38 -32.61 7.10
CA ASP A 36 -16.55 -32.94 5.93
C ASP A 36 -16.99 -32.28 4.60
N SER A 37 -18.14 -31.62 4.51
CA SER A 37 -18.59 -30.96 3.28
C SER A 37 -18.31 -29.46 3.24
N MET A 38 -17.83 -28.84 4.31
CA MET A 38 -17.37 -27.44 4.29
C MET A 38 -15.90 -27.39 3.91
N SER A 39 -15.65 -27.42 2.61
CA SER A 39 -14.28 -27.31 2.08
C SER A 39 -13.67 -25.97 2.42
N TYR A 40 -12.37 -25.97 2.75
CA TYR A 40 -11.57 -24.76 2.73
C TYR A 40 -11.66 -24.09 1.36
N LEU A 41 -11.50 -22.76 1.30
CA LEU A 41 -11.54 -22.02 0.05
C LEU A 41 -10.40 -22.41 -0.89
N LEU A 42 -9.16 -22.57 -0.37
CA LEU A 42 -8.05 -23.04 -1.16
C LEU A 42 -7.89 -24.55 -1.02
N PRO A 43 -7.89 -25.32 -2.13
CA PRO A 43 -7.49 -26.72 -2.09
C PRO A 43 -5.99 -26.84 -1.79
N GLU A 44 -5.58 -27.95 -1.24
CA GLU A 44 -4.18 -28.20 -0.86
C GLU A 44 -3.22 -28.10 -2.05
N SER A 45 -3.69 -28.49 -3.23
CA SER A 45 -2.93 -28.39 -4.49
C SER A 45 -2.61 -26.95 -4.93
N SER A 46 -3.30 -25.97 -4.38
CA SER A 46 -3.09 -24.53 -4.67
C SER A 46 -2.18 -23.85 -3.63
N LEU A 47 -1.67 -24.61 -2.66
CA LEU A 47 -0.76 -24.06 -1.67
C LEU A 47 0.64 -23.90 -2.24
N ASN A 48 1.38 -22.92 -1.73
CA ASN A 48 2.79 -22.73 -2.03
C ASN A 48 3.58 -23.99 -1.65
N SER A 49 4.58 -24.37 -2.44
CA SER A 49 5.43 -25.55 -2.22
C SER A 49 6.09 -25.57 -0.84
N ILE A 50 6.31 -24.42 -0.21
CA ILE A 50 6.87 -24.34 1.14
C ILE A 50 5.96 -25.00 2.19
N GLU A 51 4.65 -25.02 1.97
CA GLU A 51 3.69 -25.57 2.95
C GLU A 51 3.92 -27.06 3.20
N SER A 52 4.32 -27.81 2.18
CA SER A 52 4.62 -29.25 2.29
C SER A 52 5.95 -29.56 3.00
N HIS A 53 6.80 -28.54 3.20
CA HIS A 53 8.11 -28.65 3.86
C HIS A 53 8.12 -28.10 5.29
N LEU A 54 6.97 -27.66 5.81
CA LEU A 54 6.92 -27.06 7.13
C LEU A 54 6.97 -28.10 8.26
N ASP A 55 7.87 -27.88 9.20
CA ASP A 55 7.86 -28.55 10.50
C ASP A 55 6.89 -27.80 11.44
N HIS A 56 5.62 -28.15 11.36
CA HIS A 56 4.57 -27.51 12.16
C HIS A 56 4.81 -27.68 13.68
N ALA A 57 5.32 -28.84 14.10
CA ALA A 57 5.63 -29.08 15.50
C ALA A 57 6.74 -28.15 15.99
N GLY A 58 7.83 -28.04 15.23
CA GLY A 58 8.95 -27.15 15.56
C GLY A 58 8.55 -25.67 15.60
N ILE A 59 7.67 -25.23 14.70
CA ILE A 59 7.16 -23.85 14.73
C ILE A 59 6.33 -23.61 16.01
N ILE A 60 5.44 -24.55 16.36
CA ILE A 60 4.58 -24.42 17.54
C ILE A 60 5.41 -24.47 18.83
N GLU A 61 6.46 -25.30 18.90
CA GLU A 61 7.37 -25.37 20.05
C GLU A 61 8.22 -24.10 20.21
N ALA A 62 8.48 -23.38 19.12
CA ALA A 62 9.25 -22.14 19.12
C ALA A 62 8.45 -20.89 19.49
N LEU A 63 7.12 -21.00 19.71
CA LEU A 63 6.27 -19.87 20.08
C LEU A 63 6.59 -19.37 21.49
N ASP A 64 6.81 -18.08 21.62
CA ASP A 64 7.22 -17.40 22.84
C ASP A 64 6.48 -16.07 23.05
N GLU A 65 6.93 -15.26 24.00
CA GLU A 65 6.34 -13.95 24.28
C GLU A 65 6.49 -12.96 23.11
N GLU A 66 7.59 -13.03 22.37
CA GLU A 66 7.79 -12.18 21.18
C GLU A 66 6.86 -12.62 20.05
N SER A 67 6.62 -13.90 19.88
CA SER A 67 5.61 -14.46 18.99
C SER A 67 4.22 -13.91 19.34
N MET A 68 3.91 -13.81 20.63
CA MET A 68 2.66 -13.26 21.12
C MET A 68 2.50 -11.78 20.75
N LYS A 69 3.57 -10.98 20.94
CA LYS A 69 3.57 -9.55 20.58
C LYS A 69 3.40 -9.36 19.07
N ARG A 70 4.13 -10.15 18.25
CA ARG A 70 3.97 -10.11 16.78
C ARG A 70 2.56 -10.52 16.37
N GLY A 71 2.02 -11.57 16.98
CA GLY A 71 0.67 -12.05 16.76
C GLY A 71 -0.41 -11.02 17.08
N GLY A 72 -0.26 -10.29 18.19
CA GLY A 72 -1.15 -9.19 18.57
C GLY A 72 -1.16 -8.06 17.53
N ARG A 73 0.02 -7.68 17.05
CA ARG A 73 0.13 -6.72 15.95
C ARG A 73 -0.56 -7.23 14.68
N THR A 74 -0.29 -8.47 14.29
CA THR A 74 -0.91 -9.10 13.11
C THR A 74 -2.44 -9.17 13.25
N TYR A 75 -2.95 -9.48 14.44
CA TYR A 75 -4.39 -9.50 14.72
C TYR A 75 -5.05 -8.14 14.50
N ASN A 76 -4.47 -7.09 15.06
CA ASN A 76 -4.96 -5.71 14.92
C ASN A 76 -4.96 -5.21 13.47
N TYR A 77 -4.11 -5.80 12.62
CA TYR A 77 -4.02 -5.44 11.21
C TYR A 77 -4.95 -6.20 10.29
N ASN A 78 -5.00 -7.51 10.48
CA ASN A 78 -5.61 -8.39 9.48
C ASN A 78 -6.92 -9.00 9.95
N CYS A 79 -7.18 -9.04 11.27
CA CYS A 79 -8.25 -9.85 11.84
C CYS A 79 -9.34 -9.03 12.54
N ILE A 80 -8.94 -7.98 13.28
CA ILE A 80 -9.83 -7.23 14.16
C ILE A 80 -11.02 -6.60 13.43
N ASN A 81 -10.81 -6.11 12.20
CA ASN A 81 -11.89 -5.47 11.45
C ASN A 81 -13.07 -6.41 11.19
N CYS A 82 -12.82 -7.71 11.01
CA CYS A 82 -13.86 -8.69 10.78
C CYS A 82 -14.30 -9.37 12.08
N HIS A 83 -13.33 -9.77 12.92
CA HIS A 83 -13.59 -10.55 14.13
C HIS A 83 -13.88 -9.70 15.37
N GLY A 84 -13.41 -8.45 15.43
CA GLY A 84 -13.52 -7.58 16.60
C GLY A 84 -12.60 -8.00 17.74
N ASN A 85 -12.86 -7.47 18.91
CA ASN A 85 -12.32 -7.87 20.21
C ASN A 85 -13.42 -7.65 21.29
N MET A 86 -13.09 -7.79 22.56
CA MET A 86 -14.04 -7.62 23.65
C MET A 86 -14.60 -6.18 23.78
N GLU A 87 -13.90 -5.19 23.21
CA GLU A 87 -14.26 -3.78 23.28
C GLU A 87 -14.91 -3.27 21.98
N VAL A 88 -14.50 -3.84 20.86
CA VAL A 88 -14.91 -3.38 19.51
C VAL A 88 -15.52 -4.54 18.74
N GLU A 89 -16.75 -4.36 18.29
CA GLU A 89 -17.44 -5.37 17.48
C GLU A 89 -16.88 -5.40 16.05
N GLY A 90 -16.66 -6.62 15.52
CA GLY A 90 -16.22 -6.80 14.15
C GLY A 90 -17.30 -6.46 13.13
N SER A 91 -16.89 -6.05 11.95
CA SER A 91 -17.79 -5.64 10.86
C SER A 91 -18.57 -6.80 10.22
N ILE A 92 -18.16 -8.05 10.44
CA ILE A 92 -18.81 -9.24 9.88
C ILE A 92 -19.54 -10.01 10.99
N PRO A 93 -20.88 -9.96 11.04
CA PRO A 93 -21.66 -10.60 12.11
C PRO A 93 -21.46 -12.13 12.23
N LEU A 94 -21.08 -12.80 11.14
CA LEU A 94 -20.83 -14.24 11.09
C LEU A 94 -19.37 -14.62 11.38
N ALA A 95 -18.48 -13.66 11.53
CA ALA A 95 -17.10 -13.94 11.92
C ALA A 95 -17.05 -14.42 13.36
N THR A 96 -16.25 -15.44 13.63
CA THR A 96 -16.09 -16.05 14.95
C THR A 96 -15.58 -15.02 15.96
N LYS A 97 -16.30 -14.84 17.06
CA LYS A 97 -15.86 -14.08 18.22
C LYS A 97 -15.12 -15.03 19.16
N PHE A 98 -13.80 -15.02 19.10
CA PHE A 98 -12.95 -16.03 19.77
C PHE A 98 -13.13 -16.11 21.30
N TRP A 99 -13.63 -15.05 21.90
CA TRP A 99 -13.86 -14.96 23.36
C TRP A 99 -15.20 -15.54 23.82
N GLN A 100 -16.09 -15.96 22.89
CA GLN A 100 -17.43 -16.44 23.29
C GLN A 100 -18.01 -17.51 22.38
N ASP A 101 -17.57 -17.65 21.12
CA ASP A 101 -18.19 -18.55 20.16
C ASP A 101 -17.50 -19.92 20.18
N THR A 102 -18.26 -20.96 19.85
CA THR A 102 -17.73 -22.29 19.52
C THR A 102 -17.00 -22.25 18.18
N LEU A 103 -15.76 -22.71 18.13
CA LEU A 103 -14.95 -22.73 16.92
C LEU A 103 -15.36 -23.90 16.02
N LYS A 104 -15.71 -23.60 14.78
CA LYS A 104 -16.27 -24.57 13.82
C LYS A 104 -15.27 -25.56 13.23
N VAL A 105 -13.98 -25.20 13.20
CA VAL A 105 -12.93 -25.93 12.47
C VAL A 105 -11.79 -26.41 13.37
N GLY A 106 -12.01 -26.46 14.66
CA GLY A 106 -11.04 -26.87 15.67
C GLY A 106 -10.31 -25.70 16.32
N THR A 107 -9.79 -25.95 17.51
CA THR A 107 -9.19 -24.94 18.41
C THR A 107 -7.71 -25.18 18.62
N ASP A 108 -7.18 -26.30 18.09
CA ASP A 108 -5.76 -26.60 18.14
C ASP A 108 -4.97 -25.75 17.13
N PRO A 109 -3.68 -25.50 17.36
CA PRO A 109 -2.89 -24.60 16.53
C PRO A 109 -2.86 -24.99 15.04
N TYR A 110 -2.82 -26.28 14.74
CA TYR A 110 -2.72 -26.71 13.35
C TYR A 110 -4.05 -26.59 12.59
N SER A 111 -5.17 -26.95 13.19
CA SER A 111 -6.51 -26.73 12.61
C SER A 111 -6.77 -25.24 12.35
N MET A 112 -6.40 -24.38 13.29
CA MET A 112 -6.48 -22.94 13.10
C MET A 112 -5.52 -22.47 11.99
N TYR A 113 -4.31 -23.06 11.89
CA TYR A 113 -3.37 -22.76 10.82
C TYR A 113 -3.94 -23.09 9.43
N GLN A 114 -4.58 -24.24 9.28
CA GLN A 114 -5.25 -24.61 8.03
C GLN A 114 -6.34 -23.60 7.66
N THR A 115 -7.11 -23.16 8.64
CA THR A 115 -8.17 -22.15 8.45
C THR A 115 -7.60 -20.80 8.00
N VAL A 116 -6.57 -20.30 8.66
CA VAL A 116 -5.91 -19.03 8.32
C VAL A 116 -5.23 -19.12 6.96
N THR A 117 -4.59 -20.26 6.66
CA THR A 117 -3.85 -20.47 5.41
C THR A 117 -4.79 -20.59 4.22
N ARG A 118 -5.84 -21.41 4.34
CA ARG A 118 -6.67 -21.82 3.22
C ARG A 118 -7.98 -21.03 3.10
N GLY A 119 -8.30 -20.23 4.12
CA GLY A 119 -9.60 -19.56 4.21
C GLY A 119 -10.75 -20.51 4.53
N TYR A 120 -11.86 -19.98 5.01
CA TYR A 120 -13.02 -20.77 5.37
C TYR A 120 -14.32 -19.95 5.29
N GLY A 121 -15.30 -20.43 4.55
CA GLY A 121 -16.55 -19.69 4.34
C GLY A 121 -16.31 -18.34 3.67
N SER A 122 -16.62 -17.26 4.35
CA SER A 122 -16.35 -15.89 3.87
C SER A 122 -14.98 -15.33 4.28
N MET A 123 -14.21 -16.07 5.10
CA MET A 123 -12.86 -15.68 5.51
C MET A 123 -11.86 -15.99 4.40
N PRO A 124 -11.22 -14.98 3.79
CA PRO A 124 -10.25 -15.20 2.73
C PRO A 124 -8.96 -15.84 3.27
N PRO A 125 -8.21 -16.58 2.42
CA PRO A 125 -6.89 -17.10 2.74
C PRO A 125 -5.91 -15.96 3.11
N GLN A 126 -5.11 -16.18 4.17
CA GLN A 126 -4.10 -15.21 4.62
C GLN A 126 -2.69 -15.60 4.14
N MET A 127 -2.57 -15.95 2.87
CA MET A 127 -1.30 -16.40 2.26
C MET A 127 -0.24 -15.31 2.13
N HIS A 128 -0.64 -14.04 2.27
CA HIS A 128 0.29 -12.92 2.34
C HIS A 128 1.10 -12.89 3.64
N LEU A 129 0.66 -13.61 4.68
CA LEU A 129 1.42 -13.82 5.91
C LEU A 129 2.36 -15.03 5.74
N THR A 130 3.58 -14.93 6.27
CA THR A 130 4.47 -16.09 6.35
C THR A 130 3.88 -17.19 7.26
N PRO A 131 4.30 -18.45 7.14
CA PRO A 131 3.85 -19.51 8.03
C PRO A 131 4.03 -19.19 9.52
N ARG A 132 5.16 -18.57 9.88
CA ARG A 132 5.42 -18.17 11.28
C ARG A 132 4.48 -17.07 11.74
N GLU A 133 4.22 -16.06 10.92
CA GLU A 133 3.28 -14.98 11.24
C GLU A 133 1.85 -15.51 11.43
N ARG A 134 1.45 -16.50 10.64
CA ARG A 134 0.17 -17.18 10.83
C ARG A 134 0.11 -17.91 12.17
N TYR A 135 1.18 -18.59 12.58
CA TYR A 135 1.25 -19.19 13.91
C TYR A 135 1.36 -18.16 15.05
N ASP A 136 2.06 -17.05 14.87
CA ASP A 136 2.13 -15.96 15.83
C ASP A 136 0.72 -15.41 16.15
N VAL A 137 -0.09 -15.12 15.09
CA VAL A 137 -1.45 -14.61 15.32
C VAL A 137 -2.37 -15.66 15.95
N ILE A 138 -2.22 -16.92 15.60
CA ILE A 138 -2.95 -18.02 16.24
C ILE A 138 -2.56 -18.14 17.72
N HIS A 139 -1.28 -18.02 18.03
CA HIS A 139 -0.79 -18.03 19.41
C HIS A 139 -1.43 -16.89 20.21
N TYR A 140 -1.45 -15.69 19.67
CA TYR A 140 -2.12 -14.54 20.29
C TYR A 140 -3.62 -14.80 20.52
N ILE A 141 -4.36 -15.25 19.51
CA ILE A 141 -5.79 -15.55 19.62
C ILE A 141 -6.02 -16.60 20.72
N ARG A 142 -5.24 -17.66 20.71
CA ARG A 142 -5.39 -18.76 21.67
C ARG A 142 -5.09 -18.35 23.10
N GLN A 143 -4.06 -17.52 23.33
CA GLN A 143 -3.69 -17.11 24.69
C GLN A 143 -4.58 -15.98 25.22
N ASN A 144 -4.90 -14.95 24.40
CA ASN A 144 -5.60 -13.76 24.88
C ASN A 144 -7.13 -13.85 24.81
N PHE A 145 -7.67 -14.63 23.89
CA PHE A 145 -9.12 -14.74 23.77
C PHE A 145 -9.62 -16.12 24.23
N ILE A 146 -9.10 -17.20 23.63
CA ILE A 146 -9.69 -18.52 23.89
C ILE A 146 -9.37 -18.98 25.32
N LYS A 147 -8.10 -18.93 25.72
CA LYS A 147 -7.68 -19.44 27.03
C LYS A 147 -8.24 -18.64 28.19
N GLU A 148 -8.26 -17.32 28.07
CA GLU A 148 -8.68 -16.42 29.14
C GLU A 148 -10.20 -16.27 29.22
N GLU A 149 -10.87 -16.13 28.08
CA GLU A 149 -12.30 -15.76 28.02
C GLU A 149 -13.22 -16.91 27.58
N ASN A 150 -12.70 -17.92 26.89
CA ASN A 150 -13.46 -19.06 26.37
C ASN A 150 -12.74 -20.39 26.62
N PRO A 151 -12.38 -20.70 27.88
CA PRO A 151 -11.50 -21.80 28.24
C PRO A 151 -12.05 -23.19 27.89
N GLU A 152 -13.34 -23.36 27.71
CA GLU A 152 -13.94 -24.63 27.28
C GLU A 152 -13.53 -25.00 25.85
N GLU A 153 -13.25 -24.03 25.02
CA GLU A 153 -12.75 -24.19 23.65
C GLU A 153 -11.21 -24.32 23.60
N PHE A 154 -10.50 -24.13 24.72
CA PHE A 154 -9.05 -24.16 24.72
C PHE A 154 -8.49 -25.59 24.70
N SER A 155 -7.88 -25.97 23.58
CA SER A 155 -7.13 -27.23 23.45
C SER A 155 -5.67 -27.08 23.88
N SER A 156 -5.20 -27.95 24.77
CA SER A 156 -3.80 -27.96 25.19
C SER A 156 -2.88 -28.62 24.16
N VAL A 157 -1.69 -28.07 24.00
CA VAL A 157 -0.65 -28.66 23.14
C VAL A 157 0.12 -29.72 23.95
N SER A 158 -0.04 -31.00 23.58
CA SER A 158 0.68 -32.12 24.19
C SER A 158 1.77 -32.65 23.27
N ARG A 159 2.73 -33.42 23.83
CA ARG A 159 3.74 -34.11 23.02
C ARG A 159 3.12 -35.10 22.02
N THR A 160 2.02 -35.75 22.40
CA THR A 160 1.29 -36.66 21.51
C THR A 160 0.68 -35.90 20.34
N TYR A 161 0.08 -34.73 20.61
CA TYR A 161 -0.43 -33.85 19.56
C TYR A 161 0.68 -33.43 18.58
N LEU A 162 1.80 -32.90 19.09
CA LEU A 162 2.92 -32.45 18.25
C LEU A 162 3.51 -33.59 17.40
N SER A 163 3.63 -34.80 17.95
CA SER A 163 4.17 -35.97 17.22
C SER A 163 3.25 -36.43 16.10
N GLY A 164 1.96 -36.09 16.14
CA GLY A 164 0.95 -36.40 15.11
C GLY A 164 0.87 -35.41 13.96
N LEU A 165 1.56 -34.26 14.07
CA LEU A 165 1.52 -33.23 13.02
C LEU A 165 2.35 -33.63 11.79
N PRO A 166 2.03 -33.05 10.60
CA PRO A 166 2.85 -33.21 9.42
C PRO A 166 4.30 -32.78 9.70
N LYS A 167 5.24 -33.60 9.25
CA LYS A 167 6.67 -33.38 9.47
C LYS A 167 7.30 -32.79 8.21
N GLY A 168 7.95 -31.67 8.37
CA GLY A 168 8.77 -31.03 7.37
C GLY A 168 10.22 -30.91 7.80
N ASP A 169 11.02 -30.29 6.99
CA ASP A 169 12.45 -30.02 7.19
C ASP A 169 12.76 -28.53 7.33
N SER A 170 11.72 -27.68 7.36
CA SER A 170 11.84 -26.23 7.40
C SER A 170 10.88 -25.60 8.41
N LEU A 171 11.34 -24.61 9.14
CA LEU A 171 10.47 -23.73 9.93
C LEU A 171 9.85 -22.59 9.08
N GLY A 172 10.02 -22.65 7.75
CA GLY A 172 9.61 -21.60 6.84
C GLY A 172 10.48 -20.34 6.93
N PRO A 173 10.18 -19.32 6.12
CA PRO A 173 10.87 -18.06 6.16
C PRO A 173 10.81 -17.44 7.55
N ALA A 174 11.82 -16.66 7.90
CA ALA A 174 11.79 -15.85 9.12
C ALA A 174 10.57 -14.92 9.09
N THR A 175 10.06 -14.60 10.27
CA THR A 175 9.03 -13.55 10.38
C THR A 175 9.60 -12.27 9.80
N LYS A 176 8.83 -11.62 8.96
CA LYS A 176 9.20 -10.31 8.45
C LYS A 176 9.17 -9.29 9.59
N PRO A 177 9.93 -8.20 9.47
CA PRO A 177 9.71 -7.04 10.30
C PRO A 177 8.21 -6.70 10.32
N TYR A 178 7.78 -6.01 11.36
CA TYR A 178 6.37 -5.64 11.55
C TYR A 178 5.73 -4.89 10.36
N HIS A 179 6.53 -4.43 9.42
CA HIS A 179 6.13 -3.71 8.22
C HIS A 179 6.33 -4.55 6.95
N PRO A 180 5.50 -5.57 6.69
CA PRO A 180 5.66 -6.41 5.50
C PRO A 180 5.54 -5.63 4.18
N TRP A 181 4.85 -4.48 4.20
CA TRP A 181 4.79 -3.54 3.08
C TRP A 181 6.12 -2.82 2.80
N SER A 182 7.06 -2.77 3.73
CA SER A 182 8.39 -2.19 3.48
C SER A 182 9.22 -2.98 2.47
N ASP A 183 8.94 -4.27 2.33
CA ASP A 183 9.64 -5.15 1.41
C ASP A 183 9.06 -5.15 -0.02
N MET A 184 7.88 -4.57 -0.20
CA MET A 184 7.20 -4.59 -1.48
C MET A 184 7.88 -3.66 -2.48
N ASP A 185 8.02 -4.11 -3.72
CA ASP A 185 8.52 -3.28 -4.81
C ASP A 185 7.41 -2.34 -5.32
N TYR A 186 7.41 -1.10 -4.87
CA TYR A 186 6.49 -0.04 -5.33
C TYR A 186 6.98 0.66 -6.60
N GLY A 187 8.08 0.22 -7.21
CA GLY A 187 8.79 0.97 -8.24
C GLY A 187 9.64 2.08 -7.63
N ASN A 188 10.09 3.00 -8.47
CA ASN A 188 11.05 4.04 -8.07
C ASN A 188 10.39 5.30 -7.48
N PHE A 189 9.10 5.27 -7.21
CA PHE A 189 8.39 6.38 -6.55
C PHE A 189 7.30 5.84 -5.63
N PHE A 190 6.92 6.68 -4.65
CA PHE A 190 5.81 6.38 -3.77
C PHE A 190 5.09 7.66 -3.36
N ILE A 191 3.76 7.66 -3.52
CA ILE A 191 2.95 8.85 -3.23
C ILE A 191 2.30 8.69 -1.85
N ASN A 192 2.63 9.59 -0.94
CA ASN A 192 2.05 9.65 0.39
C ASN A 192 2.12 11.08 0.95
N THR A 193 1.55 11.28 2.13
CA THR A 193 1.87 12.48 2.92
C THR A 193 3.08 12.18 3.78
N TYR A 194 4.10 13.02 3.68
CA TYR A 194 5.36 12.85 4.41
C TYR A 194 5.59 14.03 5.36
N GLU A 195 6.18 13.74 6.50
CA GLU A 195 6.82 14.74 7.35
C GLU A 195 8.33 14.65 7.16
N LEU A 196 8.93 15.71 6.64
CA LEU A 196 10.37 15.79 6.48
C LEU A 196 11.00 16.21 7.81
N VAL A 197 11.85 15.36 8.33
CA VAL A 197 12.53 15.56 9.60
C VAL A 197 13.90 14.91 9.55
N ASP A 198 14.90 15.56 10.12
CA ASP A 198 16.18 14.93 10.37
C ASP A 198 16.05 13.94 11.53
N ALA A 199 16.49 12.70 11.31
CA ALA A 199 16.30 11.63 12.28
C ALA A 199 17.05 11.86 13.60
N GLU A 200 18.17 12.60 13.56
CA GLU A 200 19.00 12.87 14.74
C GLU A 200 18.53 14.10 15.52
N THR A 201 18.02 15.13 14.83
CA THR A 201 17.74 16.45 15.40
C THR A 201 16.29 16.86 15.35
N GLY A 202 15.44 16.03 14.74
CA GLY A 202 14.02 16.32 14.57
C GLY A 202 13.21 16.29 15.87
N PRO A 203 12.07 16.95 15.92
CA PRO A 203 11.16 16.91 17.06
C PRO A 203 10.64 15.48 17.29
N GLU A 204 10.25 15.17 18.52
CA GLU A 204 9.55 13.93 18.82
C GLU A 204 8.31 13.78 17.91
N ARG A 205 8.02 12.52 17.54
CA ARG A 205 6.83 12.25 16.75
C ARG A 205 5.58 12.65 17.54
N TYR A 206 4.73 13.39 16.89
CA TYR A 206 3.39 13.59 17.40
C TYR A 206 2.64 12.25 17.42
N HIS A 207 2.16 11.91 18.60
CA HIS A 207 1.20 10.83 18.78
C HIS A 207 -0.11 11.47 19.21
N SER A 208 -1.16 11.32 18.42
CA SER A 208 -2.47 11.77 18.86
C SER A 208 -2.81 11.13 20.21
N PRO A 209 -3.01 11.91 21.28
CA PRO A 209 -3.23 11.36 22.63
C PRO A 209 -4.64 10.78 22.80
N GLY A 210 -5.36 10.49 21.74
CA GLY A 210 -6.72 9.95 21.82
C GLY A 210 -7.73 10.73 20.98
N PRO A 211 -9.02 10.60 21.23
CA PRO A 211 -10.11 10.99 20.31
C PRO A 211 -10.37 12.49 20.20
N SER A 212 -9.44 13.36 20.62
CA SER A 212 -9.59 14.79 20.33
C SER A 212 -9.22 15.06 18.89
N PRO A 213 -10.17 15.40 18.01
CA PRO A 213 -9.87 15.69 16.61
C PRO A 213 -9.16 17.03 16.42
N PHE A 214 -8.79 17.74 17.50
CA PHE A 214 -8.20 19.09 17.44
C PHE A 214 -7.16 19.23 18.54
N PRO A 215 -5.88 18.93 18.25
CA PRO A 215 -4.81 19.29 19.16
C PRO A 215 -4.78 20.83 19.33
N ASP A 216 -4.55 21.29 20.54
CA ASP A 216 -4.32 22.72 20.84
C ASP A 216 -2.93 23.19 20.35
N GLU A 217 -2.20 22.35 19.61
CA GLU A 217 -0.84 22.56 19.16
C GLU A 217 -0.80 23.18 17.76
N ASP A 218 0.21 24.00 17.51
CA ASP A 218 0.46 24.64 16.20
C ASP A 218 1.51 23.85 15.42
N TYR A 219 1.08 23.18 14.35
CA TYR A 219 1.95 22.43 13.43
C TYR A 219 2.38 23.23 12.21
N SER A 220 2.20 24.54 12.21
CA SER A 220 2.61 25.40 11.08
C SER A 220 4.12 25.39 10.83
N ALA A 221 4.92 24.99 11.81
CA ALA A 221 6.37 24.88 11.70
C ALA A 221 6.84 23.54 11.13
N ASN A 222 5.98 22.52 11.13
CA ASN A 222 6.34 21.19 10.63
C ASN A 222 6.39 21.18 9.09
N ASN A 223 7.35 20.49 8.56
CA ASN A 223 7.55 20.40 7.10
C ASN A 223 6.80 19.21 6.50
N PHE A 224 5.53 19.42 6.19
CA PHE A 224 4.72 18.39 5.52
C PHE A 224 4.73 18.55 4.00
N ALA A 225 4.88 17.44 3.29
CA ALA A 225 4.60 17.31 1.88
C ALA A 225 3.32 16.48 1.69
N TYR A 226 2.19 17.15 1.59
CA TYR A 226 0.90 16.48 1.35
C TYR A 226 0.86 15.89 -0.06
N LYS A 227 0.50 14.59 -0.17
CA LYS A 227 0.55 13.86 -1.44
C LYS A 227 1.92 14.02 -2.12
N GLY A 228 2.98 14.01 -1.32
CA GLY A 228 4.35 14.10 -1.80
C GLY A 228 4.69 12.90 -2.67
N ILE A 229 5.35 13.15 -3.79
CA ILE A 229 5.91 12.12 -4.66
C ILE A 229 7.36 11.93 -4.23
N ALA A 230 7.62 10.91 -3.40
CA ALA A 230 8.99 10.52 -3.10
C ALA A 230 9.55 9.74 -4.29
N VAL A 231 10.78 10.05 -4.66
CA VAL A 231 11.49 9.44 -5.79
C VAL A 231 12.83 8.90 -5.30
N ARG A 232 13.12 7.64 -5.64
CA ARG A 232 14.45 7.04 -5.47
C ARG A 232 15.40 7.60 -6.51
N LEU A 233 16.60 8.00 -6.09
CA LEU A 233 17.58 8.69 -6.95
C LEU A 233 18.71 7.78 -7.41
N ASP A 234 19.02 6.75 -6.63
CA ASP A 234 20.07 5.79 -6.95
C ASP A 234 19.52 4.64 -7.80
N PRO A 235 20.30 4.15 -8.78
CA PRO A 235 19.90 3.00 -9.59
C PRO A 235 19.99 1.70 -8.77
N GLY A 236 19.14 0.73 -9.08
CA GLY A 236 19.22 -0.58 -8.44
C GLY A 236 17.94 -1.38 -8.54
N LYS A 237 18.03 -2.67 -8.17
CA LYS A 237 16.88 -3.57 -8.09
C LYS A 237 16.02 -3.26 -6.86
N GLY A 238 14.79 -3.75 -6.89
CA GLY A 238 13.80 -3.49 -5.86
C GLY A 238 13.16 -2.12 -6.04
N GLY A 239 12.20 -1.80 -5.18
CA GLY A 239 11.47 -0.55 -5.24
C GLY A 239 12.17 0.59 -4.49
N ILE A 240 11.38 1.62 -4.23
CA ILE A 240 11.82 2.82 -3.52
C ILE A 240 12.39 2.52 -2.12
N ALA A 241 11.91 1.48 -1.46
CA ALA A 241 12.37 1.07 -0.13
C ALA A 241 13.83 0.59 -0.10
N GLU A 242 14.32 0.07 -1.23
CA GLU A 242 15.70 -0.47 -1.38
C GLU A 242 16.72 0.59 -1.82
N GLY A 243 16.30 1.87 -1.88
CA GLY A 243 17.18 2.98 -2.23
C GLY A 243 18.11 3.40 -1.09
N ASN A 244 19.07 4.28 -1.43
CA ASN A 244 19.97 4.95 -0.48
C ASN A 244 19.82 6.47 -0.49
N ALA A 245 19.16 7.02 -1.49
CA ALA A 245 18.94 8.45 -1.63
C ALA A 245 17.58 8.76 -2.26
N TRP A 246 16.92 9.77 -1.74
CA TRP A 246 15.57 10.14 -2.15
C TRP A 246 15.37 11.65 -2.14
N MET A 247 14.41 12.12 -2.95
CA MET A 247 13.81 13.44 -2.87
C MET A 247 12.29 13.34 -2.87
N ILE A 248 11.60 14.33 -2.27
CA ILE A 248 10.15 14.44 -2.29
C ILE A 248 9.74 15.67 -3.11
N PHE A 249 8.91 15.44 -4.13
CA PHE A 249 8.20 16.49 -4.84
C PHE A 249 6.79 16.66 -4.27
N ASP A 250 6.50 17.81 -3.69
CA ASP A 250 5.18 18.18 -3.18
C ASP A 250 4.35 18.78 -4.32
N HIS A 251 3.43 17.98 -4.86
CA HIS A 251 2.67 18.39 -6.03
C HIS A 251 1.56 19.42 -5.74
N ASP A 252 1.18 19.64 -4.48
CA ASP A 252 0.25 20.71 -4.12
C ASP A 252 0.91 22.10 -4.22
N LEU A 253 2.22 22.17 -3.98
CA LEU A 253 3.02 23.39 -3.97
C LEU A 253 4.05 23.48 -5.10
N MET A 254 4.18 22.43 -5.92
CA MET A 254 5.21 22.30 -6.96
C MET A 254 6.62 22.55 -6.43
N ARG A 255 6.92 22.09 -5.23
CA ARG A 255 8.24 22.24 -4.58
C ARG A 255 8.92 20.89 -4.42
N VAL A 256 10.23 20.87 -4.49
CA VAL A 256 11.01 19.79 -3.91
C VAL A 256 11.13 20.07 -2.42
N ALA A 257 10.50 19.25 -1.60
CA ALA A 257 10.41 19.50 -0.16
C ALA A 257 11.72 19.24 0.56
N GLY A 258 12.52 18.27 0.08
CA GLY A 258 13.84 17.97 0.61
C GLY A 258 14.45 16.74 -0.04
N GLY A 259 15.71 16.47 0.35
CA GLY A 259 16.47 15.29 -0.07
C GLY A 259 17.23 14.69 1.10
N TRP A 260 17.21 13.36 1.22
CA TRP A 260 17.85 12.63 2.31
C TRP A 260 18.53 11.36 1.83
N THR A 261 19.44 10.86 2.68
CA THR A 261 20.11 9.57 2.53
C THR A 261 20.12 8.82 3.85
N GLY A 262 20.30 7.51 3.81
CA GLY A 262 20.46 6.72 5.03
C GLY A 262 20.11 5.25 4.87
N GLU A 263 19.97 4.57 5.98
CA GLU A 263 19.72 3.13 6.05
C GLU A 263 18.23 2.77 5.88
N GLY A 264 17.41 3.68 5.34
CA GLY A 264 15.99 3.43 5.15
C GLY A 264 15.30 4.57 4.43
N PHE A 265 14.19 4.23 3.78
CA PHE A 265 13.37 5.18 3.03
C PHE A 265 12.59 6.09 3.98
N ILE A 266 11.69 5.51 4.75
CA ILE A 266 10.78 6.20 5.67
C ILE A 266 10.53 5.35 6.92
N ASP A 267 9.98 5.98 7.93
CA ASP A 267 9.38 5.25 9.04
C ASP A 267 8.03 4.66 8.60
N TRP A 268 8.01 3.35 8.44
CA TRP A 268 6.87 2.61 7.96
C TRP A 268 5.74 2.45 8.98
N ASP A 269 5.95 2.74 10.27
CA ASP A 269 4.92 2.66 11.31
C ASP A 269 3.70 3.53 11.01
N ALA A 270 3.93 4.69 10.42
CA ALA A 270 2.88 5.65 10.15
C ALA A 270 2.10 5.41 8.84
N ILE A 271 2.50 4.43 8.04
CA ILE A 271 1.81 4.10 6.79
C ILE A 271 0.56 3.24 7.02
N LEU A 272 0.38 2.79 8.25
CA LEU A 272 -0.67 1.88 8.64
C LEU A 272 -2.02 2.56 8.73
N LEU A 273 -3.00 1.97 8.05
CA LEU A 273 -4.40 2.37 8.09
C LEU A 273 -5.11 1.81 9.33
N ASN A 274 -4.50 1.92 10.49
CA ASN A 274 -5.05 1.47 11.76
C ASN A 274 -5.31 2.66 12.66
N ASP A 275 -6.46 3.31 12.54
CA ASP A 275 -6.94 4.39 13.42
C ASP A 275 -5.93 5.54 13.77
N ARG A 276 -4.73 5.52 13.23
CA ARG A 276 -3.72 6.58 13.38
C ARG A 276 -3.71 7.53 12.19
N HIS A 277 -4.86 8.07 11.85
CA HIS A 277 -5.04 8.93 10.69
C HIS A 277 -4.27 10.25 10.73
N GLU A 278 -3.68 10.59 11.86
CA GLU A 278 -2.99 11.87 12.09
C GLU A 278 -1.47 11.74 12.08
N THR A 279 -0.93 10.52 11.98
CA THR A 279 0.52 10.31 11.85
C THR A 279 0.89 10.10 10.40
N TYR A 280 1.99 10.74 9.98
CA TYR A 280 2.52 10.60 8.64
C TYR A 280 3.92 9.97 8.69
N PRO A 281 4.29 9.17 7.67
CA PRO A 281 5.65 8.63 7.59
C PRO A 281 6.67 9.76 7.56
N ARG A 282 7.71 9.60 8.38
CA ARG A 282 8.87 10.51 8.46
C ARG A 282 9.99 9.99 7.59
N THR A 283 10.79 10.92 7.05
CA THR A 283 12.08 10.58 6.45
C THR A 283 12.99 9.94 7.50
N VAL A 284 13.79 8.95 7.09
CA VAL A 284 14.74 8.24 7.95
C VAL A 284 16.16 8.49 7.45
N GLY A 285 17.09 8.70 8.38
CA GLY A 285 18.47 9.03 8.06
C GLY A 285 18.74 10.53 7.99
N LYS A 286 19.75 10.92 7.24
CA LYS A 286 20.25 12.30 7.20
C LYS A 286 19.49 13.13 6.18
N LEU A 287 18.86 14.21 6.63
CA LEU A 287 18.23 15.21 5.77
C LEU A 287 19.28 16.24 5.31
N HIS A 288 19.71 16.17 4.05
CA HIS A 288 20.76 17.04 3.50
C HIS A 288 20.29 18.45 3.17
N PHE A 289 19.05 18.55 2.69
CA PHE A 289 18.39 19.84 2.49
C PHE A 289 16.87 19.71 2.61
N GLU A 290 16.26 20.81 2.97
CA GLU A 290 14.82 20.98 2.99
C GLU A 290 14.41 22.38 2.51
N THR A 291 13.20 22.47 2.00
CA THR A 291 12.55 23.76 1.70
C THR A 291 11.33 23.92 2.60
N PRO A 292 11.08 25.12 3.13
CA PRO A 292 9.91 25.35 3.97
C PRO A 292 8.61 25.17 3.18
N VAL A 293 7.52 24.87 3.90
CA VAL A 293 6.19 24.76 3.31
C VAL A 293 5.79 26.09 2.67
N GLY A 294 5.42 26.04 1.40
CA GLY A 294 4.99 27.21 0.63
C GLY A 294 5.20 26.99 -0.88
N PRO A 295 4.60 27.85 -1.71
CA PRO A 295 4.73 27.74 -3.16
C PRO A 295 6.20 27.83 -3.61
N ALA A 296 6.65 26.84 -4.40
CA ALA A 296 7.97 26.96 -5.01
C ALA A 296 8.01 28.02 -6.11
N TRP A 297 6.96 28.10 -6.90
CA TRP A 297 6.85 29.07 -7.98
C TRP A 297 6.08 30.32 -7.55
N ALA A 298 6.55 31.48 -7.90
CA ALA A 298 5.79 32.70 -7.74
C ALA A 298 4.51 32.66 -8.59
N ASN A 299 3.46 33.28 -8.12
CA ASN A 299 2.24 33.45 -8.91
C ASN A 299 2.57 34.23 -10.20
N PRO A 300 2.34 33.64 -11.39
CA PRO A 300 2.72 34.26 -12.66
C PRO A 300 2.03 35.62 -12.92
N ALA A 301 0.86 35.83 -12.33
CA ALA A 301 0.12 37.11 -12.49
C ALA A 301 0.65 38.22 -11.58
N THR A 302 1.15 37.89 -10.39
CA THR A 302 1.49 38.89 -9.37
C THR A 302 2.96 38.92 -8.97
N GLY A 303 3.72 37.84 -9.29
CA GLY A 303 5.10 37.64 -8.82
C GLY A 303 5.23 37.28 -7.33
N SER A 304 4.12 37.05 -6.64
CA SER A 304 4.10 36.77 -5.19
C SER A 304 4.25 35.30 -4.87
N PHE A 305 4.96 35.00 -3.78
CA PHE A 305 5.05 33.65 -3.18
C PHE A 305 4.09 33.47 -1.99
N LYS A 306 3.16 34.41 -1.78
CA LYS A 306 2.20 34.31 -0.67
C LYS A 306 1.27 33.12 -0.91
N ASP A 307 1.26 32.17 0.03
CA ASP A 307 0.42 30.98 -0.04
C ASP A 307 -1.07 31.34 0.17
N PRO A 308 -1.94 31.09 -0.81
CA PRO A 308 -3.37 31.42 -0.73
C PRO A 308 -4.22 30.27 -0.18
N ARG A 309 -3.62 29.12 0.15
CA ARG A 309 -4.35 27.92 0.51
C ARG A 309 -5.07 28.06 1.84
N PHE A 310 -6.06 27.21 2.05
CA PHE A 310 -6.81 27.15 3.29
C PHE A 310 -5.90 26.81 4.48
N ARG A 311 -6.01 27.60 5.55
CA ARG A 311 -5.29 27.38 6.80
C ARG A 311 -6.24 26.76 7.83
N ALA A 312 -5.88 25.58 8.34
CA ALA A 312 -6.59 24.88 9.39
C ALA A 312 -6.33 25.52 10.77
N ARG A 313 -7.04 25.04 11.79
CA ARG A 313 -6.90 25.55 13.17
C ARG A 313 -5.53 25.26 13.77
N ASP A 314 -4.93 24.14 13.40
CA ASP A 314 -3.59 23.72 13.78
C ASP A 314 -2.46 24.42 13.00
N GLY A 315 -2.76 25.48 12.28
CA GLY A 315 -1.81 26.29 11.55
C GLY A 315 -1.39 25.74 10.18
N ARG A 316 -1.63 24.47 9.89
CA ARG A 316 -1.26 23.83 8.61
C ARG A 316 -2.12 24.36 7.45
N GLN A 317 -1.55 24.37 6.24
CA GLN A 317 -2.24 24.78 5.01
C GLN A 317 -2.45 23.59 4.09
N PHE A 318 -3.62 23.47 3.51
CA PHE A 318 -4.07 22.30 2.76
C PHE A 318 -4.55 22.65 1.35
N GLY A 319 -4.46 21.64 0.48
CA GLY A 319 -4.95 21.66 -0.88
C GLY A 319 -3.92 22.20 -1.88
N PRO A 320 -4.19 22.01 -3.18
CA PRO A 320 -3.30 22.49 -4.23
C PRO A 320 -3.37 24.00 -4.41
N LEU A 321 -2.36 24.55 -5.03
CA LEU A 321 -2.39 25.93 -5.53
C LEU A 321 -3.53 26.10 -6.56
N PRO A 322 -4.08 27.32 -6.73
CA PRO A 322 -5.05 27.59 -7.79
C PRO A 322 -4.53 27.15 -9.16
N LYS A 323 -5.34 26.45 -9.94
CA LYS A 323 -4.95 25.90 -11.25
C LYS A 323 -4.38 26.94 -12.23
N ALA A 324 -4.84 28.18 -12.13
CA ALA A 324 -4.30 29.29 -12.94
C ALA A 324 -2.87 29.69 -12.51
N TRP A 325 -2.47 29.36 -11.29
CA TRP A 325 -1.11 29.56 -10.81
C TRP A 325 -0.20 28.39 -11.15
N ALA A 326 -0.54 27.21 -10.61
CA ALA A 326 0.21 25.98 -10.89
C ALA A 326 -0.72 24.77 -10.89
N ASN A 327 -0.41 23.80 -11.74
CA ASN A 327 -1.26 22.64 -11.94
C ASN A 327 -0.42 21.37 -12.20
N TYR A 328 -0.40 20.46 -11.25
CA TYR A 328 0.17 19.12 -11.45
C TYR A 328 -0.63 18.37 -12.53
N ARG A 329 0.05 17.72 -13.45
CA ARG A 329 -0.55 17.00 -14.59
C ARG A 329 -0.36 15.50 -14.54
N GLY A 330 0.60 15.02 -13.76
CA GLY A 330 0.92 13.60 -13.65
C GLY A 330 2.42 13.36 -13.68
N LEU A 331 2.78 12.09 -13.77
CA LEU A 331 4.16 11.67 -13.94
C LEU A 331 4.25 10.60 -15.05
N TYR A 332 5.44 10.45 -15.59
CA TYR A 332 5.78 9.39 -16.53
C TYR A 332 6.83 8.50 -15.86
N HIS A 333 6.59 7.20 -15.89
CA HIS A 333 7.52 6.19 -15.44
C HIS A 333 8.19 5.57 -16.66
N HIS A 334 9.48 5.81 -16.84
CA HIS A 334 10.25 5.30 -17.99
C HIS A 334 11.54 4.63 -17.51
N GLY A 335 11.55 3.31 -17.44
CA GLY A 335 12.64 2.56 -16.80
C GLY A 335 12.76 2.98 -15.33
N ASP A 336 13.95 3.42 -14.93
CA ASP A 336 14.19 3.91 -13.56
C ASP A 336 13.90 5.41 -13.39
N LYS A 337 13.52 6.10 -14.46
CA LYS A 337 13.27 7.55 -14.44
C LYS A 337 11.81 7.87 -14.14
N ILE A 338 11.61 8.79 -13.22
CA ILE A 338 10.32 9.39 -12.90
C ILE A 338 10.34 10.84 -13.39
N ILE A 339 9.55 11.14 -14.41
CA ILE A 339 9.44 12.47 -14.98
C ILE A 339 8.14 13.09 -14.50
N ILE A 340 8.24 14.17 -13.74
CA ILE A 340 7.09 14.88 -13.18
C ILE A 340 6.64 15.95 -14.18
N SER A 341 5.35 15.97 -14.50
CA SER A 341 4.75 16.92 -15.43
C SER A 341 3.81 17.88 -14.71
N TYR A 342 4.01 19.17 -14.90
CA TYR A 342 3.15 20.20 -14.34
C TYR A 342 3.19 21.50 -15.15
N ALA A 343 2.30 22.44 -14.85
CA ALA A 343 2.28 23.76 -15.48
C ALA A 343 2.37 24.86 -14.42
N VAL A 344 3.00 25.98 -14.80
CA VAL A 344 3.03 27.24 -14.02
C VAL A 344 2.58 28.37 -14.94
N GLY A 345 1.38 28.91 -14.72
CA GLY A 345 0.73 29.81 -15.67
C GLY A 345 0.57 29.15 -17.03
N GLN A 346 1.21 29.71 -18.04
CA GLN A 346 1.21 29.19 -19.41
C GLN A 346 2.41 28.29 -19.73
N SER A 347 3.38 28.20 -18.81
CA SER A 347 4.58 27.38 -19.02
C SER A 347 4.31 25.94 -18.64
N GLU A 348 4.76 25.01 -19.50
CA GLU A 348 4.73 23.57 -19.24
C GLU A 348 6.11 23.12 -18.78
N ILE A 349 6.17 22.30 -17.75
CA ILE A 349 7.41 21.88 -17.11
C ILE A 349 7.42 20.35 -17.04
N LEU A 350 8.53 19.79 -17.47
CA LEU A 350 8.94 18.43 -17.16
C LEU A 350 10.10 18.53 -16.18
N GLU A 351 10.06 17.76 -15.11
CA GLU A 351 11.08 17.76 -14.08
C GLU A 351 11.52 16.32 -13.77
N TYR A 352 12.85 16.15 -13.70
CA TYR A 352 13.50 14.89 -13.33
C TYR A 352 14.39 15.13 -12.11
N LEU A 353 14.21 14.29 -11.09
CA LEU A 353 14.99 14.31 -9.85
C LEU A 353 16.06 13.21 -9.93
N SER A 354 17.30 13.56 -9.63
CA SER A 354 18.45 12.64 -9.63
C SER A 354 19.53 13.09 -8.66
N GLN A 355 20.65 12.39 -8.65
CA GLN A 355 21.81 12.73 -7.84
C GLN A 355 23.10 12.58 -8.62
N GLU A 356 24.14 13.26 -8.16
CA GLU A 356 25.53 13.04 -8.53
C GLU A 356 26.36 12.87 -7.25
N GLU A 357 27.51 12.24 -7.35
CA GLU A 357 28.46 12.13 -6.26
C GLU A 357 29.75 12.86 -6.66
N SER A 358 30.25 13.66 -5.74
CA SER A 358 31.54 14.37 -5.92
C SER A 358 32.27 14.40 -4.60
N ASP A 359 33.54 13.94 -4.61
CA ASP A 359 34.42 13.89 -3.42
C ASP A 359 33.77 13.17 -2.21
N GLY A 360 32.99 12.10 -2.49
CA GLY A 360 32.27 11.33 -1.46
C GLY A 360 31.08 12.07 -0.84
N GLN A 361 30.65 13.18 -1.44
CA GLN A 361 29.44 13.90 -1.04
C GLN A 361 28.36 13.79 -2.11
N ILE A 362 27.12 13.66 -1.65
CA ILE A 362 25.96 13.65 -2.53
C ILE A 362 25.60 15.06 -2.95
N VAL A 363 25.32 15.23 -4.23
CA VAL A 363 24.78 16.45 -4.82
C VAL A 363 23.42 16.10 -5.44
N PHE A 364 22.36 16.64 -4.89
CA PHE A 364 21.00 16.43 -5.40
C PHE A 364 20.78 17.27 -6.64
N THR A 365 20.20 16.69 -7.69
CA THR A 365 20.00 17.39 -8.95
C THR A 365 18.53 17.42 -9.37
N ARG A 366 18.14 18.53 -10.01
CA ARG A 366 16.82 18.74 -10.59
C ARG A 366 17.01 19.18 -12.03
N GLU A 367 16.58 18.37 -12.98
CA GLU A 367 16.55 18.77 -14.39
C GLU A 367 15.16 19.28 -14.75
N LEU A 368 15.06 20.47 -15.34
CA LEU A 368 13.81 21.09 -15.74
C LEU A 368 13.86 21.41 -17.23
N ASN A 369 12.87 20.90 -17.97
CA ASN A 369 12.57 21.36 -19.32
C ASN A 369 11.32 22.26 -19.24
N ILE A 370 11.48 23.53 -19.51
CA ILE A 370 10.43 24.55 -19.45
C ILE A 370 10.10 24.99 -20.86
N SER A 371 8.89 24.75 -21.31
CA SER A 371 8.36 25.26 -22.57
C SER A 371 7.62 26.58 -22.34
N LYS A 372 7.66 27.48 -23.31
CA LYS A 372 7.03 28.81 -23.21
C LYS A 372 7.53 29.59 -21.98
N ALA A 373 8.86 29.53 -21.74
CA ALA A 373 9.47 30.23 -20.62
C ALA A 373 9.17 31.74 -20.64
N SER A 374 9.03 32.33 -19.47
CA SER A 374 8.67 33.74 -19.30
C SER A 374 9.60 34.41 -18.31
N SER A 375 9.97 35.67 -18.56
CA SER A 375 10.76 36.49 -17.63
C SER A 375 10.10 36.69 -16.25
N ARG A 376 8.80 36.44 -16.16
CA ARG A 376 8.05 36.48 -14.88
C ARG A 376 8.10 35.18 -14.10
N LEU A 377 8.65 34.13 -14.69
CA LEU A 377 8.72 32.82 -14.07
C LEU A 377 9.84 32.81 -13.03
N LYS A 378 9.47 32.74 -11.77
CA LYS A 378 10.42 32.70 -10.63
C LYS A 378 10.15 31.48 -9.76
N MET A 379 11.21 30.76 -9.36
CA MET A 379 11.11 29.60 -8.48
C MET A 379 12.07 29.74 -7.29
N ARG A 380 11.59 29.49 -6.08
CA ARG A 380 12.41 29.21 -4.90
C ARG A 380 12.97 27.79 -5.02
N ILE A 381 14.30 27.66 -5.02
CA ILE A 381 14.97 26.37 -5.14
C ILE A 381 15.21 25.77 -3.76
N ALA A 382 15.90 26.51 -2.90
CA ALA A 382 16.26 26.13 -1.54
C ALA A 382 16.60 27.39 -0.71
N PRO A 383 16.53 27.33 0.63
CA PRO A 383 17.07 28.38 1.50
C PRO A 383 18.54 28.71 1.18
N ALA A 384 18.90 29.99 1.33
CA ALA A 384 20.25 30.49 0.97
C ALA A 384 21.39 29.89 1.79
N LYS A 385 21.09 29.18 2.90
CA LYS A 385 22.08 28.44 3.70
C LYS A 385 22.71 27.27 2.94
N TYR A 386 21.98 26.67 1.97
CA TYR A 386 22.48 25.59 1.13
C TYR A 386 23.32 26.10 -0.04
N GLN A 387 24.12 25.22 -0.62
CA GLN A 387 24.86 25.55 -1.83
C GLN A 387 24.03 25.17 -3.06
N VAL A 388 23.91 26.09 -4.00
CA VAL A 388 23.17 25.86 -5.25
C VAL A 388 23.99 26.34 -6.43
N ALA A 389 24.05 25.52 -7.47
CA ALA A 389 24.61 25.87 -8.77
C ALA A 389 23.64 25.47 -9.89
N MET A 390 23.91 25.93 -11.11
CA MET A 390 23.07 25.68 -12.26
C MET A 390 23.92 25.50 -13.50
N SER A 391 23.53 24.59 -14.38
CA SER A 391 23.98 24.50 -15.77
C SER A 391 22.76 24.56 -16.72
N GLY A 392 23.01 24.76 -18.01
CA GLY A 392 21.98 24.87 -19.02
C GLY A 392 21.71 26.32 -19.46
N SER A 393 20.54 26.55 -20.02
CA SER A 393 20.21 27.86 -20.63
C SER A 393 18.73 28.23 -20.43
N GLY A 394 18.43 29.52 -20.57
CA GLY A 394 17.05 30.03 -20.51
C GLY A 394 16.60 30.49 -19.13
N ALA A 395 17.52 30.52 -18.17
CA ALA A 395 17.26 31.07 -16.84
C ALA A 395 18.53 31.59 -16.20
N SER A 396 18.38 32.35 -15.15
CA SER A 396 19.46 32.86 -14.28
C SER A 396 19.22 32.45 -12.83
N LEU A 397 20.32 32.40 -12.06
CA LEU A 397 20.34 32.03 -10.65
C LEU A 397 20.73 33.25 -9.80
N SER A 398 19.97 33.55 -8.78
CA SER A 398 20.23 34.66 -7.84
C SER A 398 19.82 34.29 -6.41
N GLN A 399 20.20 35.13 -5.45
CA GLN A 399 19.69 35.03 -4.08
C GLN A 399 18.77 36.23 -3.79
N GLU A 400 17.58 35.94 -3.30
CA GLU A 400 16.56 36.92 -2.95
C GLU A 400 15.77 36.47 -1.71
N ALA A 401 15.59 37.33 -0.75
CA ALA A 401 14.76 37.11 0.45
C ALA A 401 15.11 35.78 1.19
N GLY A 402 16.40 35.45 1.28
CA GLY A 402 16.86 34.27 2.01
C GLY A 402 16.72 32.94 1.24
N PHE A 403 16.48 33.01 -0.07
CA PHE A 403 16.37 31.83 -0.94
C PHE A 403 17.26 31.96 -2.18
N TRP A 404 17.66 30.82 -2.70
CA TRP A 404 18.09 30.72 -4.07
C TRP A 404 16.88 30.75 -5.00
N ILE A 405 16.94 31.65 -5.99
CA ILE A 405 15.85 31.92 -6.94
C ILE A 405 16.33 31.58 -8.34
N LEU A 406 15.59 30.72 -9.02
CA LEU A 406 15.63 30.57 -10.46
C LEU A 406 14.69 31.59 -11.10
N GLN A 407 15.17 32.36 -12.05
CA GLN A 407 14.35 33.28 -12.84
C GLN A 407 14.43 32.87 -14.32
N GLY A 408 13.28 32.52 -14.90
CA GLY A 408 13.16 32.26 -16.32
C GLY A 408 13.38 33.52 -17.15
N GLU A 409 14.05 33.36 -18.28
CA GLU A 409 14.22 34.40 -19.28
C GLU A 409 13.06 34.33 -20.29
N ASP A 410 12.80 35.43 -20.99
CA ASP A 410 11.72 35.50 -21.97
C ASP A 410 12.13 34.81 -23.28
N ILE A 411 12.24 33.49 -23.23
CA ILE A 411 12.58 32.63 -24.35
C ILE A 411 11.55 31.51 -24.52
N ALA A 412 11.51 30.91 -25.70
CA ALA A 412 10.54 29.87 -26.02
C ALA A 412 10.75 28.56 -25.24
N LYS A 413 11.99 28.27 -24.85
CA LYS A 413 12.37 27.02 -24.18
C LYS A 413 13.56 27.24 -23.23
N ALA A 414 13.52 26.64 -22.04
CA ALA A 414 14.64 26.56 -21.13
C ALA A 414 14.92 25.11 -20.75
N ASN A 415 16.20 24.73 -20.77
CA ASN A 415 16.67 23.45 -20.29
C ASN A 415 17.74 23.71 -19.22
N ILE A 416 17.45 23.27 -18.00
CA ILE A 416 18.19 23.65 -16.80
C ILE A 416 18.48 22.41 -15.98
N LYS A 417 19.67 22.35 -15.41
CA LYS A 417 20.00 21.41 -14.36
C LYS A 417 20.46 22.19 -13.14
N LEU A 418 19.77 22.00 -12.03
CA LEU A 418 20.07 22.57 -10.73
C LEU A 418 20.83 21.54 -9.90
N PHE A 419 21.76 22.01 -9.11
CA PHE A 419 22.60 21.24 -8.20
C PHE A 419 22.40 21.82 -6.80
N ILE A 420 22.10 20.96 -5.82
CA ILE A 420 21.83 21.35 -4.43
C ILE A 420 22.66 20.48 -3.51
N SER A 421 23.39 21.08 -2.59
CA SER A 421 24.17 20.37 -1.58
C SER A 421 24.11 21.08 -0.22
N GLU A 422 24.65 20.40 0.77
CA GLU A 422 24.77 20.93 2.13
C GLU A 422 25.54 22.25 2.20
N PRO A 423 25.36 23.00 3.29
CA PRO A 423 26.17 24.18 3.56
C PRO A 423 27.67 23.83 3.57
N GLY A 424 28.48 24.68 2.94
CA GLY A 424 29.95 24.54 2.96
C GLY A 424 30.56 23.69 1.85
N PHE A 425 29.81 23.04 1.00
CA PHE A 425 30.34 22.32 -0.17
C PHE A 425 30.76 23.30 -1.26
N ALA A 426 32.06 23.68 -1.23
CA ALA A 426 32.59 24.74 -2.10
C ALA A 426 32.65 24.33 -3.59
N GLN A 427 32.72 23.04 -3.88
CA GLN A 427 32.94 22.50 -5.23
C GLN A 427 31.66 22.46 -6.10
N ILE A 428 30.49 22.85 -5.58
CA ILE A 428 29.24 22.72 -6.30
C ILE A 428 29.23 23.39 -7.68
N ARG A 429 29.94 24.51 -7.85
CA ARG A 429 30.05 25.18 -9.15
C ARG A 429 30.85 24.34 -10.13
N SER A 430 31.95 23.78 -9.69
CA SER A 430 32.80 22.88 -10.52
C SER A 430 32.02 21.62 -10.91
N VAL A 431 31.21 21.07 -10.00
CA VAL A 431 30.28 19.95 -10.32
C VAL A 431 29.34 20.36 -11.45
N ALA A 432 28.70 21.52 -11.34
CA ALA A 432 27.74 21.98 -12.35
C ALA A 432 28.40 22.30 -13.71
N GLU A 433 29.64 22.80 -13.71
CA GLU A 433 30.41 23.11 -14.92
C GLU A 433 30.89 21.85 -15.67
N ASN A 434 31.19 20.78 -14.92
CA ASN A 434 31.65 19.51 -15.48
C ASN A 434 30.53 18.48 -15.73
N ALA A 435 29.34 18.77 -15.29
CA ALA A 435 28.21 17.87 -15.45
C ALA A 435 27.76 17.74 -16.90
N ALA A 436 27.13 16.61 -17.23
CA ALA A 436 26.47 16.44 -18.52
C ALA A 436 25.37 17.52 -18.73
N PRO A 437 25.21 18.01 -19.96
CA PRO A 437 24.12 18.95 -20.28
C PRO A 437 22.75 18.42 -19.88
N PRO A 438 21.79 19.33 -19.55
CA PRO A 438 20.42 18.93 -19.28
C PRO A 438 19.80 18.11 -20.43
N GLN A 439 19.17 17.01 -20.10
CA GLN A 439 18.52 16.11 -21.06
C GLN A 439 17.23 16.70 -21.63
N ASP A 440 16.85 16.25 -22.83
CA ASP A 440 15.48 16.46 -23.32
C ASP A 440 14.56 15.42 -22.67
N LEU A 441 13.82 15.85 -21.63
CA LEU A 441 12.96 14.97 -20.86
C LEU A 441 11.73 14.50 -21.65
N SER A 442 11.39 15.15 -22.78
CA SER A 442 10.24 14.80 -23.59
C SER A 442 10.35 13.40 -24.21
N VAL A 443 11.56 12.91 -24.41
CA VAL A 443 11.79 11.55 -24.93
C VAL A 443 11.30 10.47 -23.97
N PHE A 444 11.24 10.75 -22.67
CA PHE A 444 10.79 9.82 -21.64
C PHE A 444 9.26 9.86 -21.42
N THR A 445 8.54 10.70 -22.16
CA THR A 445 7.08 10.81 -22.07
C THR A 445 6.35 10.02 -23.16
N GLN A 446 7.07 9.33 -24.03
CA GLN A 446 6.52 8.61 -25.20
C GLN A 446 6.16 7.14 -24.91
N GLY A 447 6.15 6.75 -23.67
CA GLY A 447 6.05 5.35 -23.27
C GLY A 447 7.42 4.66 -23.28
N GLY A 448 7.49 3.54 -22.59
CA GLY A 448 8.72 2.75 -22.42
C GLY A 448 8.42 1.28 -22.18
N PRO A 449 9.44 0.47 -21.92
CA PRO A 449 9.23 -0.92 -21.54
C PRO A 449 8.42 -1.00 -20.24
N ALA A 450 7.63 -2.06 -20.11
CA ALA A 450 6.87 -2.30 -18.88
C ALA A 450 7.84 -2.38 -17.69
N HIS A 451 7.49 -1.70 -16.59
CA HIS A 451 8.30 -1.76 -15.36
C HIS A 451 8.23 -3.14 -14.71
N TYR A 452 7.06 -3.77 -14.80
CA TYR A 452 6.81 -5.12 -14.31
C TYR A 452 6.52 -6.06 -15.50
N PRO A 453 7.56 -6.52 -16.23
CA PRO A 453 7.35 -7.27 -17.48
C PRO A 453 6.97 -8.74 -17.27
N GLN A 454 7.13 -9.27 -16.05
CA GLN A 454 6.87 -10.67 -15.76
C GLN A 454 5.36 -10.94 -15.71
N GLU A 455 4.98 -12.08 -16.25
CA GLU A 455 3.66 -12.67 -16.12
C GLU A 455 3.72 -13.86 -15.16
N ILE A 456 2.69 -14.01 -14.34
CA ILE A 456 2.61 -15.10 -13.35
C ILE A 456 1.36 -15.90 -13.65
N GLU A 457 1.51 -17.21 -13.72
CA GLU A 457 0.39 -18.13 -13.91
C GLU A 457 -0.18 -18.59 -12.56
N SER A 458 -1.49 -18.77 -12.52
CA SER A 458 -2.21 -19.40 -11.43
C SER A 458 -3.39 -20.22 -11.96
N VAL A 459 -4.14 -20.83 -11.07
CA VAL A 459 -5.22 -21.75 -11.45
C VAL A 459 -6.59 -21.22 -11.05
N VAL A 460 -7.61 -21.62 -11.83
CA VAL A 460 -9.02 -21.49 -11.48
C VAL A 460 -9.51 -22.85 -10.98
N THR A 461 -10.16 -22.86 -9.83
CA THR A 461 -10.96 -24.01 -9.39
C THR A 461 -12.40 -23.77 -9.81
N VAL A 462 -12.88 -24.50 -10.79
CA VAL A 462 -14.24 -24.37 -11.32
C VAL A 462 -15.22 -25.00 -10.34
N GLY A 463 -16.27 -24.28 -10.01
CA GLY A 463 -17.33 -24.72 -9.14
C GLY A 463 -18.22 -25.80 -9.78
N ASN A 464 -18.97 -26.52 -8.96
CA ASN A 464 -19.94 -27.51 -9.41
C ASN A 464 -21.29 -26.82 -9.71
N ASP A 465 -21.84 -27.11 -10.90
CA ASP A 465 -23.13 -26.60 -11.37
C ASP A 465 -24.36 -27.31 -10.76
N ASP A 466 -24.17 -28.30 -9.90
CA ASP A 466 -25.24 -29.08 -9.29
C ASP A 466 -26.09 -28.30 -8.26
N ASN A 467 -25.64 -27.12 -7.87
CA ASN A 467 -26.28 -26.24 -6.88
C ASN A 467 -26.95 -25.02 -7.53
N ALA A 468 -27.71 -24.26 -6.73
CA ALA A 468 -28.34 -23.02 -7.18
C ALA A 468 -27.33 -21.93 -7.63
N PHE A 469 -26.08 -22.06 -7.19
CA PHE A 469 -24.95 -21.19 -7.55
C PHE A 469 -23.71 -22.04 -7.78
N ALA A 470 -23.01 -21.79 -8.87
CA ALA A 470 -21.64 -22.24 -9.07
C ALA A 470 -20.67 -21.13 -8.65
N ILE A 471 -19.60 -21.48 -7.96
CA ILE A 471 -18.58 -20.53 -7.51
C ILE A 471 -17.25 -20.96 -8.08
N ASP A 472 -16.75 -20.21 -9.04
CA ASP A 472 -15.39 -20.37 -9.54
C ASP A 472 -14.42 -19.59 -8.65
N GLN A 473 -13.33 -20.22 -8.28
CA GLN A 473 -12.32 -19.63 -7.42
C GLN A 473 -11.05 -19.31 -8.21
N LEU A 474 -10.71 -18.04 -8.29
CA LEU A 474 -9.48 -17.55 -8.90
C LEU A 474 -8.39 -17.50 -7.82
N THR A 475 -7.28 -18.20 -8.05
CA THR A 475 -6.15 -18.18 -7.11
C THR A 475 -5.25 -16.99 -7.41
N PRO A 476 -5.07 -16.03 -6.48
CA PRO A 476 -4.11 -14.95 -6.64
C PRO A 476 -2.65 -15.45 -6.64
N PRO A 477 -1.71 -14.77 -7.30
CA PRO A 477 -0.29 -15.12 -7.27
C PRO A 477 0.35 -14.65 -5.95
N PHE A 478 0.12 -15.40 -4.87
CA PHE A 478 0.64 -15.08 -3.54
C PHE A 478 2.17 -15.08 -3.49
N ASP A 479 2.81 -15.93 -4.29
CA ASP A 479 4.26 -15.91 -4.50
C ASP A 479 4.54 -15.12 -5.78
N ASN A 480 5.08 -13.93 -5.63
CA ASN A 480 5.37 -13.03 -6.73
C ASN A 480 6.71 -12.30 -6.52
N PRO A 481 7.45 -11.98 -7.61
CA PRO A 481 8.80 -11.42 -7.51
C PRO A 481 8.88 -10.03 -6.89
N TRP A 482 7.76 -9.33 -6.77
CA TRP A 482 7.68 -7.97 -6.22
C TRP A 482 7.26 -7.95 -4.75
N LYS A 483 7.10 -9.12 -4.12
CA LYS A 483 6.65 -9.27 -2.73
C LYS A 483 5.32 -8.56 -2.42
N CYS A 484 4.48 -8.37 -3.47
CA CYS A 484 3.15 -7.81 -3.29
C CYS A 484 2.31 -8.72 -2.41
N ARG A 485 1.66 -8.12 -1.42
CA ARG A 485 0.69 -8.82 -0.60
C ARG A 485 -0.62 -8.91 -1.38
N MET A 486 -1.01 -10.10 -1.82
CA MET A 486 -2.21 -10.29 -2.63
C MET A 486 -3.50 -10.21 -1.78
N LYS A 487 -3.65 -9.11 -1.04
CA LYS A 487 -4.87 -8.76 -0.31
C LYS A 487 -5.74 -7.89 -1.22
N LEU A 488 -6.50 -8.55 -2.10
CA LEU A 488 -7.33 -7.86 -3.09
C LEU A 488 -8.44 -7.05 -2.42
N SER A 489 -8.66 -5.83 -2.91
CA SER A 489 -9.67 -4.89 -2.40
C SER A 489 -10.75 -4.56 -3.42
N GLY A 490 -10.53 -4.86 -4.69
CA GLY A 490 -11.50 -4.66 -5.76
C GLY A 490 -11.14 -5.44 -7.01
N ILE A 491 -12.17 -5.77 -7.79
CA ILE A 491 -12.03 -6.38 -9.12
C ILE A 491 -13.13 -5.81 -10.02
N ASP A 492 -12.79 -5.59 -11.29
CA ASP A 492 -13.75 -5.25 -12.32
C ASP A 492 -13.40 -5.94 -13.64
N PHE A 493 -14.39 -6.18 -14.47
CA PHE A 493 -14.27 -6.94 -15.71
C PHE A 493 -14.35 -6.00 -16.92
N PHE A 494 -13.53 -6.31 -17.93
CA PHE A 494 -13.61 -5.62 -19.22
C PHE A 494 -14.79 -6.17 -20.05
N GLU A 495 -15.12 -5.47 -21.15
CA GLU A 495 -16.08 -5.99 -22.14
C GLU A 495 -15.65 -7.35 -22.71
N ASP A 496 -14.35 -7.58 -22.84
CA ASP A 496 -13.79 -8.91 -23.08
C ASP A 496 -13.89 -9.73 -21.80
N ALA A 497 -14.81 -10.70 -21.79
CA ALA A 497 -15.04 -11.59 -20.66
C ALA A 497 -13.80 -12.40 -20.21
N ASN A 498 -12.75 -12.44 -21.02
CA ASN A 498 -11.47 -13.08 -20.69
C ASN A 498 -10.54 -12.20 -19.85
N LEU A 499 -10.91 -10.93 -19.63
CA LEU A 499 -10.06 -9.94 -18.97
C LEU A 499 -10.73 -9.32 -17.75
N ALA A 500 -9.95 -9.13 -16.68
CA ALA A 500 -10.32 -8.33 -15.52
C ALA A 500 -9.13 -7.52 -15.01
N ALA A 501 -9.42 -6.49 -14.24
CA ALA A 501 -8.44 -5.77 -13.44
C ALA A 501 -8.75 -5.92 -11.95
N ALA A 502 -7.73 -6.16 -11.15
CA ALA A 502 -7.85 -6.22 -9.70
C ALA A 502 -6.86 -5.27 -9.04
N CYS A 503 -7.24 -4.70 -7.89
CA CYS A 503 -6.33 -3.91 -7.06
C CYS A 503 -6.20 -4.53 -5.67
N ALA A 504 -5.03 -4.35 -5.07
CA ALA A 504 -4.77 -4.75 -3.70
C ALA A 504 -4.88 -3.56 -2.73
N THR A 505 -4.99 -3.85 -1.44
CA THR A 505 -5.06 -2.83 -0.39
C THR A 505 -3.81 -1.97 -0.31
N ASP A 506 -2.68 -2.49 -0.77
CA ASP A 506 -1.39 -1.79 -0.75
C ASP A 506 -1.17 -0.91 -2.00
N GLY A 507 -2.14 -0.91 -2.94
CA GLY A 507 -2.18 0.01 -4.07
C GLY A 507 -1.73 -0.56 -5.41
N ASP A 508 -1.21 -1.79 -5.45
CA ASP A 508 -0.84 -2.42 -6.71
C ASP A 508 -2.06 -2.81 -7.56
N ILE A 509 -1.88 -2.76 -8.87
CA ILE A 509 -2.92 -3.06 -9.85
C ILE A 509 -2.47 -4.20 -10.76
N TRP A 510 -3.37 -5.16 -10.93
CA TRP A 510 -3.14 -6.37 -11.70
C TRP A 510 -4.12 -6.50 -12.85
N LEU A 511 -3.62 -6.84 -14.02
CA LEU A 511 -4.43 -7.30 -15.15
C LEU A 511 -4.46 -8.82 -15.12
N ILE A 512 -5.67 -9.37 -15.21
CA ILE A 512 -5.93 -10.81 -15.17
C ILE A 512 -6.47 -11.23 -16.53
N SER A 513 -5.87 -12.24 -17.13
CA SER A 513 -6.38 -12.86 -18.36
C SER A 513 -6.53 -14.38 -18.16
N GLY A 514 -7.28 -15.01 -19.07
CA GLY A 514 -7.54 -16.44 -18.99
C GLY A 514 -8.81 -16.81 -18.21
N LEU A 515 -9.68 -15.86 -17.91
CA LEU A 515 -10.92 -16.08 -17.15
C LEU A 515 -11.88 -17.07 -17.84
N THR A 516 -11.82 -17.14 -19.18
CA THR A 516 -12.59 -18.09 -20.01
C THR A 516 -11.72 -19.20 -20.60
N SER A 517 -10.53 -19.39 -20.07
CA SER A 517 -9.57 -20.37 -20.57
C SER A 517 -10.07 -21.80 -20.33
N PRO A 518 -10.04 -22.66 -21.35
CA PRO A 518 -10.41 -24.08 -21.19
C PRO A 518 -9.38 -24.87 -20.35
N THR A 519 -8.22 -24.30 -20.10
CA THR A 519 -7.16 -24.94 -19.28
C THR A 519 -7.25 -24.58 -17.80
N ASN A 520 -8.24 -23.75 -17.41
CA ASN A 520 -8.39 -23.24 -16.04
C ASN A 520 -7.11 -22.53 -15.52
N THR A 521 -6.37 -21.89 -16.44
CA THR A 521 -5.14 -21.15 -16.13
C THR A 521 -5.39 -19.67 -16.28
N LEU A 522 -4.99 -18.90 -15.26
CA LEU A 522 -4.99 -17.44 -15.28
C LEU A 522 -3.57 -16.93 -15.49
N THR A 523 -3.46 -15.82 -16.20
CA THR A 523 -2.23 -15.05 -16.29
C THR A 523 -2.42 -13.71 -15.60
N TRP A 524 -1.55 -13.40 -14.66
CA TRP A 524 -1.54 -12.16 -13.90
C TRP A 524 -0.37 -11.29 -14.34
N ARG A 525 -0.64 -10.04 -14.67
CA ARG A 525 0.37 -9.03 -15.00
C ARG A 525 0.19 -7.82 -14.11
N ARG A 526 1.22 -7.48 -13.35
CA ARG A 526 1.25 -6.24 -12.58
C ARG A 526 1.41 -5.06 -13.54
N ILE A 527 0.58 -4.04 -13.38
CA ILE A 527 0.59 -2.85 -14.27
C ILE A 527 0.79 -1.53 -13.52
N GLY A 528 0.66 -1.54 -12.20
CA GLY A 528 0.87 -0.39 -11.35
C GLY A 528 1.09 -0.75 -9.90
#